data_83be0db6bb3763d6317ce132eb3bb458
#
_entry.id   83be0db6bb3763d6317ce132eb3bb458
#
_cell.length_a   1.000
_cell.length_b   1.000
_cell.length_c   1.000
_cell.angle_alpha   90.00
_cell.angle_beta   90.00
_cell.angle_gamma   90.00
#
_symmetry.space_group_name_H-M   'P 1'
#
loop_
_entity.id
_entity.type
_entity.pdbx_description
1 polymer ?
#
loop_
_entity_poly.entity_id
_entity_poly.type
_entity_poly.pdbx_seq_one_letter_code
_entity_poly.pdbx_strand_id
1 'polypeptide(L)'
;MRPVIERFGLWVAAVACMLALLSGCADNSIPVEPFVATDITGADFARDFRLVDHYGKTRTLSDFKGKAVLIFFGYTNCPDVCLTTLSGLAMVQKRLGDDAPRVQVLFVTLDPARDTPEKLANFVTYFHKDFLALYGDESAIAGTAKEFKVTYAKHDSGSAAGYLLDHSAGVYGFDSRGRLRVLINHDAELVSIVHDVKLLLGEKP
;
A
#
# COMPACT_ATOMS: atom_id res chain seq x y z
N MET A 1 49.42 10.30 -57.78
CA MET A 1 49.26 10.66 -56.33
C MET A 1 47.81 10.97 -55.93
N ARG A 2 46.81 10.31 -56.51
CA ARG A 2 45.38 10.51 -56.15
C ARG A 2 44.67 9.42 -55.27
N PRO A 3 45.18 8.20 -55.04
CA PRO A 3 44.41 7.17 -54.34
C PRO A 3 44.50 7.20 -52.81
N VAL A 4 45.38 7.99 -52.19
CA VAL A 4 45.57 8.01 -50.73
C VAL A 4 44.54 8.91 -50.02
N ILE A 5 44.16 10.01 -50.67
CA ILE A 5 43.23 11.00 -50.10
C ILE A 5 41.78 10.44 -50.06
N GLU A 6 41.35 9.64 -51.05
CA GLU A 6 40.01 9.03 -51.07
C GLU A 6 39.85 7.97 -50.00
N ARG A 7 40.88 7.21 -49.71
CA ARG A 7 40.84 6.20 -48.62
C ARG A 7 40.76 6.82 -47.25
N PHE A 8 41.41 7.98 -47.04
CA PHE A 8 41.36 8.69 -45.75
C PHE A 8 39.96 9.27 -45.49
N GLY A 9 39.28 9.78 -46.52
CA GLY A 9 37.91 10.29 -46.41
C GLY A 9 36.87 9.22 -46.04
N LEU A 10 37.01 8.03 -46.59
CA LEU A 10 36.13 6.89 -46.26
C LEU A 10 36.32 6.39 -44.82
N TRP A 11 37.53 6.40 -44.29
CA TRP A 11 37.79 6.02 -42.90
C TRP A 11 37.23 7.04 -41.89
N VAL A 12 37.36 8.34 -42.18
CA VAL A 12 36.81 9.40 -41.34
C VAL A 12 35.27 9.37 -41.32
N ALA A 13 34.65 9.12 -42.48
CA ALA A 13 33.20 8.98 -42.57
C ALA A 13 32.66 7.72 -41.83
N ALA A 14 33.40 6.60 -41.91
CA ALA A 14 33.03 5.38 -41.20
C ALA A 14 33.15 5.54 -39.68
N VAL A 15 34.18 6.21 -39.16
CA VAL A 15 34.36 6.48 -37.73
C VAL A 15 33.30 7.47 -37.22
N ALA A 16 32.95 8.51 -38.02
CA ALA A 16 31.89 9.45 -37.66
C ALA A 16 30.49 8.79 -37.61
N CYS A 17 30.19 7.88 -38.56
CA CYS A 17 28.96 7.06 -38.49
C CYS A 17 28.94 6.11 -37.28
N MET A 18 30.07 5.51 -36.92
CA MET A 18 30.15 4.61 -35.77
C MET A 18 30.00 5.36 -34.45
N LEU A 19 30.50 6.58 -34.33
CA LEU A 19 30.31 7.45 -33.16
C LEU A 19 28.86 7.98 -33.06
N ALA A 20 28.16 8.19 -34.16
CA ALA A 20 26.74 8.59 -34.15
C ALA A 20 25.80 7.48 -33.72
N LEU A 21 26.20 6.20 -33.89
CA LEU A 21 25.38 5.04 -33.42
C LEU A 21 25.54 4.76 -31.93
N LEU A 22 26.53 5.34 -31.25
CA LEU A 22 26.74 5.19 -29.81
C LEU A 22 25.99 6.24 -28.95
N SER A 23 25.35 7.23 -29.56
CA SER A 23 24.66 8.33 -28.88
C SER A 23 23.17 8.03 -28.57
N GLY A 24 22.70 6.82 -28.77
CA GLY A 24 21.27 6.49 -28.85
C GLY A 24 20.65 5.75 -27.67
N CYS A 25 21.14 5.89 -26.46
CA CYS A 25 20.41 5.44 -25.27
C CYS A 25 20.53 6.50 -24.17
N ALA A 26 19.96 7.67 -24.40
CA ALA A 26 19.54 8.50 -23.29
C ALA A 26 18.32 7.79 -22.69
N ASP A 27 18.53 7.12 -21.56
CA ASP A 27 17.45 6.59 -20.74
C ASP A 27 16.60 7.77 -20.25
N ASN A 28 15.53 8.07 -21.00
CA ASN A 28 14.52 9.05 -20.65
C ASN A 28 13.58 8.48 -19.57
N SER A 29 14.14 7.73 -18.60
CA SER A 29 13.40 7.36 -17.41
C SER A 29 13.04 8.66 -16.68
N ILE A 30 11.75 9.02 -16.76
CA ILE A 30 11.19 10.11 -15.95
C ILE A 30 11.54 9.77 -14.51
N PRO A 31 12.20 10.66 -13.76
CA PRO A 31 12.47 10.41 -12.34
C PRO A 31 11.14 10.07 -11.65
N VAL A 32 11.00 8.85 -11.17
CA VAL A 32 9.86 8.47 -10.33
C VAL A 32 10.12 9.15 -8.99
N GLU A 33 9.22 10.02 -8.58
CA GLU A 33 9.32 10.64 -7.26
C GLU A 33 9.33 9.56 -6.19
N PRO A 34 10.24 9.62 -5.21
CA PRO A 34 10.32 8.60 -4.16
C PRO A 34 9.11 8.69 -3.24
N PHE A 35 8.71 7.55 -2.67
CA PHE A 35 7.76 7.52 -1.58
C PHE A 35 8.33 8.25 -0.36
N VAL A 36 7.46 8.92 0.40
CA VAL A 36 7.80 9.52 1.71
C VAL A 36 7.80 8.42 2.78
N ALA A 37 6.86 7.49 2.71
CA ALA A 37 6.81 6.32 3.56
C ALA A 37 7.96 5.35 3.26
N THR A 38 8.12 4.34 4.12
CA THR A 38 9.13 3.30 3.90
C THR A 38 8.82 2.52 2.62
N ASP A 39 9.68 2.66 1.61
CA ASP A 39 9.58 1.87 0.37
C ASP A 39 9.97 0.42 0.66
N ILE A 40 9.01 -0.49 0.47
CA ILE A 40 9.17 -1.94 0.62
C ILE A 40 8.87 -2.66 -0.69
N THR A 41 9.06 -1.97 -1.81
CA THR A 41 8.88 -2.55 -3.15
C THR A 41 9.78 -3.78 -3.34
N GLY A 42 9.18 -4.89 -3.80
CA GLY A 42 9.93 -6.14 -4.00
C GLY A 42 10.02 -7.03 -2.76
N ALA A 43 9.43 -6.64 -1.64
CA ALA A 43 9.34 -7.51 -0.46
C ALA A 43 8.57 -8.81 -0.80
N ASP A 44 9.01 -9.92 -0.22
CA ASP A 44 8.53 -11.28 -0.47
C ASP A 44 7.41 -11.73 0.48
N PHE A 45 6.70 -10.78 1.10
CA PHE A 45 5.61 -11.02 2.04
C PHE A 45 4.38 -10.17 1.67
N ALA A 46 3.27 -10.32 2.41
CA ALA A 46 2.01 -9.62 2.19
C ALA A 46 1.49 -9.79 0.75
N ARG A 47 1.59 -11.01 0.21
CA ARG A 47 1.26 -11.33 -1.19
C ARG A 47 -0.24 -11.44 -1.43
N ASP A 48 -0.98 -11.96 -0.44
CA ASP A 48 -2.43 -12.11 -0.52
C ASP A 48 -3.03 -12.38 0.87
N PHE A 49 -4.35 -12.32 0.94
CA PHE A 49 -5.15 -12.75 2.08
C PHE A 49 -6.43 -13.43 1.57
N ARG A 50 -7.10 -14.20 2.43
CA ARG A 50 -8.43 -14.73 2.19
C ARG A 50 -9.26 -14.59 3.45
N LEU A 51 -10.04 -13.51 3.53
CA LEU A 51 -10.86 -13.13 4.68
C LEU A 51 -12.28 -12.83 4.22
N VAL A 52 -13.18 -12.62 5.16
CA VAL A 52 -14.59 -12.27 4.89
C VAL A 52 -14.77 -10.79 5.23
N ASP A 53 -15.46 -10.02 4.38
CA ASP A 53 -15.82 -8.65 4.71
C ASP A 53 -17.06 -8.59 5.61
N HIS A 54 -17.31 -7.44 6.24
CA HIS A 54 -18.44 -7.25 7.14
C HIS A 54 -19.82 -7.38 6.46
N TYR A 55 -19.88 -7.52 5.14
CA TYR A 55 -21.09 -7.86 4.38
C TYR A 55 -21.21 -9.37 4.13
N GLY A 56 -20.26 -10.20 4.61
CA GLY A 56 -20.26 -11.66 4.44
C GLY A 56 -19.64 -12.16 3.13
N LYS A 57 -19.00 -11.29 2.35
CA LYS A 57 -18.33 -11.68 1.10
C LYS A 57 -16.87 -12.03 1.36
N THR A 58 -16.44 -13.21 0.87
CA THR A 58 -15.01 -13.57 0.87
C THR A 58 -14.25 -12.61 -0.05
N ARG A 59 -13.11 -12.11 0.44
CA ARG A 59 -12.22 -11.18 -0.24
C ARG A 59 -10.80 -11.70 -0.28
N THR A 60 -10.15 -11.36 -1.37
CA THR A 60 -8.71 -11.52 -1.61
C THR A 60 -8.17 -10.17 -2.11
N LEU A 61 -6.85 -10.01 -2.17
CA LEU A 61 -6.25 -8.79 -2.72
C LEU A 61 -6.66 -8.58 -4.19
N SER A 62 -6.87 -9.66 -4.94
CA SER A 62 -7.26 -9.59 -6.35
C SER A 62 -8.63 -8.97 -6.61
N ASP A 63 -9.53 -8.95 -5.61
CA ASP A 63 -10.84 -8.29 -5.72
C ASP A 63 -10.73 -6.76 -5.86
N PHE A 64 -9.58 -6.20 -5.53
CA PHE A 64 -9.33 -4.76 -5.53
C PHE A 64 -8.40 -4.31 -6.66
N LYS A 65 -8.12 -5.16 -7.65
CA LYS A 65 -7.34 -4.77 -8.84
C LYS A 65 -7.91 -3.53 -9.51
N GLY A 66 -7.04 -2.63 -9.93
CA GLY A 66 -7.39 -1.32 -10.48
C GLY A 66 -7.49 -0.22 -9.44
N LYS A 67 -7.44 -0.55 -8.14
CA LYS A 67 -7.40 0.41 -7.04
C LYS A 67 -6.06 0.35 -6.30
N ALA A 68 -5.63 1.47 -5.76
CA ALA A 68 -4.66 1.44 -4.67
C ALA A 68 -5.35 0.89 -3.42
N VAL A 69 -4.66 0.03 -2.66
CA VAL A 69 -5.22 -0.60 -1.46
C VAL A 69 -4.39 -0.22 -0.25
N LEU A 70 -5.04 0.25 0.80
CA LEU A 70 -4.43 0.56 2.09
C LEU A 70 -4.96 -0.43 3.12
N ILE A 71 -4.09 -1.26 3.68
CA ILE A 71 -4.47 -2.29 4.65
C ILE A 71 -3.91 -1.93 6.02
N PHE A 72 -4.79 -1.84 7.00
CA PHE A 72 -4.46 -1.59 8.40
C PHE A 72 -4.99 -2.70 9.29
N PHE A 73 -4.12 -3.21 10.18
CA PHE A 73 -4.47 -4.23 11.16
C PHE A 73 -4.76 -3.58 12.51
N GLY A 74 -5.83 -4.01 13.17
CA GLY A 74 -6.23 -3.43 14.45
C GLY A 74 -7.39 -4.21 15.09
N TYR A 75 -8.10 -3.58 16.01
CA TYR A 75 -9.29 -4.15 16.65
C TYR A 75 -10.22 -3.03 17.13
N THR A 76 -11.54 -3.34 17.28
CA THR A 76 -12.54 -2.30 17.56
C THR A 76 -12.40 -1.68 18.95
N ASN A 77 -11.85 -2.41 19.91
CA ASN A 77 -11.66 -1.96 21.29
C ASN A 77 -10.29 -1.26 21.52
N CYS A 78 -9.58 -0.90 20.45
CA CYS A 78 -8.33 -0.16 20.55
C CYS A 78 -8.61 1.29 21.02
N PRO A 79 -7.97 1.74 22.11
CA PRO A 79 -8.33 3.01 22.73
C PRO A 79 -7.79 4.25 21.98
N ASP A 80 -6.82 4.11 21.08
CA ASP A 80 -6.10 5.24 20.50
C ASP A 80 -5.69 5.02 19.04
N VAL A 81 -4.64 4.28 18.77
CA VAL A 81 -3.95 4.24 17.46
C VAL A 81 -4.84 3.81 16.30
N CYS A 82 -5.82 2.92 16.51
CA CYS A 82 -6.75 2.52 15.46
C CYS A 82 -7.69 3.66 15.07
N LEU A 83 -8.15 4.44 16.06
CA LEU A 83 -9.05 5.57 15.83
C LEU A 83 -8.34 6.69 15.05
N THR A 84 -7.13 7.03 15.48
CA THR A 84 -6.33 8.10 14.84
C THR A 84 -5.92 7.71 13.43
N THR A 85 -5.49 6.46 13.20
CA THR A 85 -5.11 5.96 11.88
C THR A 85 -6.31 5.97 10.91
N LEU A 86 -7.46 5.40 11.30
CA LEU A 86 -8.65 5.37 10.43
C LEU A 86 -9.19 6.77 10.16
N SER A 87 -9.16 7.67 11.14
CA SER A 87 -9.51 9.09 10.95
C SER A 87 -8.57 9.75 9.93
N GLY A 88 -7.26 9.50 10.02
CA GLY A 88 -6.27 9.97 9.05
C GLY A 88 -6.56 9.47 7.65
N LEU A 89 -6.83 8.16 7.50
CA LEU A 89 -7.18 7.56 6.19
C LEU A 89 -8.49 8.11 5.62
N ALA A 90 -9.48 8.44 6.46
CA ALA A 90 -10.70 9.11 6.02
C ALA A 90 -10.42 10.54 5.50
N MET A 91 -9.49 11.25 6.15
CA MET A 91 -9.04 12.56 5.67
C MET A 91 -8.26 12.45 4.36
N VAL A 92 -7.46 11.38 4.17
CA VAL A 92 -6.81 11.07 2.88
C VAL A 92 -7.85 10.91 1.78
N GLN A 93 -8.89 10.08 2.00
CA GLN A 93 -10.00 9.92 1.05
C GLN A 93 -10.63 11.26 0.66
N LYS A 94 -10.90 12.11 1.64
CA LYS A 94 -11.44 13.45 1.38
C LYS A 94 -10.50 14.32 0.55
N ARG A 95 -9.18 14.25 0.79
CA ARG A 95 -8.17 15.03 0.06
C ARG A 95 -7.94 14.56 -1.37
N LEU A 96 -8.19 13.28 -1.64
CA LEU A 96 -8.07 12.71 -2.99
C LEU A 96 -9.19 13.16 -3.93
N GLY A 97 -10.32 13.65 -3.41
CA GLY A 97 -11.42 14.17 -4.26
C GLY A 97 -11.90 13.12 -5.26
N ASP A 98 -11.79 13.43 -6.54
CA ASP A 98 -12.25 12.56 -7.64
C ASP A 98 -11.46 11.23 -7.74
N ASP A 99 -10.27 11.14 -7.15
CA ASP A 99 -9.48 9.91 -7.10
C ASP A 99 -9.88 8.99 -5.93
N ALA A 100 -10.63 9.48 -4.95
CA ALA A 100 -11.03 8.69 -3.79
C ALA A 100 -11.68 7.34 -4.14
N PRO A 101 -12.54 7.20 -5.16
CA PRO A 101 -13.12 5.90 -5.55
C PRO A 101 -12.10 4.88 -6.07
N ARG A 102 -10.89 5.33 -6.43
CA ARG A 102 -9.78 4.49 -6.90
C ARG A 102 -8.90 3.96 -5.75
N VAL A 103 -9.23 4.31 -4.52
CA VAL A 103 -8.53 3.86 -3.31
C VAL A 103 -9.46 3.05 -2.44
N GLN A 104 -9.02 1.90 -1.97
CA GLN A 104 -9.73 1.06 -1.02
C GLN A 104 -8.98 0.97 0.30
N VAL A 105 -9.64 1.32 1.39
CA VAL A 105 -9.12 1.08 2.73
C VAL A 105 -9.73 -0.20 3.28
N LEU A 106 -8.88 -1.08 3.79
CA LEU A 106 -9.22 -2.36 4.41
C LEU A 106 -8.74 -2.33 5.86
N PHE A 107 -9.63 -2.60 6.78
CA PHE A 107 -9.34 -2.82 8.19
C PHE A 107 -9.40 -4.32 8.47
N VAL A 108 -8.31 -4.92 8.92
CA VAL A 108 -8.26 -6.34 9.27
C VAL A 108 -8.27 -6.47 10.78
N THR A 109 -9.29 -7.13 11.34
CA THR A 109 -9.33 -7.35 12.78
C THR A 109 -8.28 -8.35 13.25
N LEU A 110 -7.66 -8.04 14.38
CA LEU A 110 -6.77 -8.95 15.13
C LEU A 110 -7.48 -9.58 16.34
N ASP A 111 -8.77 -9.27 16.52
CA ASP A 111 -9.56 -9.73 17.67
C ASP A 111 -10.90 -10.38 17.26
N PRO A 112 -10.84 -11.49 16.51
CA PRO A 112 -12.05 -12.13 16.01
C PRO A 112 -12.99 -12.63 17.14
N ALA A 113 -12.49 -12.74 18.36
CA ALA A 113 -13.30 -13.16 19.51
C ALA A 113 -14.30 -12.07 19.96
N ARG A 114 -13.96 -10.78 19.83
CA ARG A 114 -14.79 -9.63 20.24
C ARG A 114 -15.37 -8.84 19.08
N ASP A 115 -14.73 -8.88 17.93
CA ASP A 115 -15.07 -8.09 16.76
C ASP A 115 -16.03 -8.85 15.84
N THR A 116 -17.34 -8.74 16.15
CA THR A 116 -18.37 -9.32 15.29
C THR A 116 -18.50 -8.55 13.98
N PRO A 117 -19.05 -9.17 12.90
CA PRO A 117 -19.28 -8.46 11.62
C PRO A 117 -20.07 -7.16 11.78
N GLU A 118 -21.07 -7.16 12.68
CA GLU A 118 -21.87 -5.97 12.96
C GLU A 118 -21.06 -4.86 13.63
N LYS A 119 -20.25 -5.20 14.63
CA LYS A 119 -19.34 -4.22 15.27
C LYS A 119 -18.36 -3.66 14.28
N LEU A 120 -17.78 -4.51 13.45
CA LEU A 120 -16.83 -4.13 12.42
C LEU A 120 -17.47 -3.20 11.38
N ALA A 121 -18.70 -3.51 10.94
CA ALA A 121 -19.45 -2.66 10.03
C ALA A 121 -19.64 -1.25 10.62
N ASN A 122 -20.16 -1.18 11.85
CA ASN A 122 -20.39 0.09 12.54
C ASN A 122 -19.08 0.86 12.77
N PHE A 123 -17.99 0.15 13.12
CA PHE A 123 -16.70 0.75 13.39
C PHE A 123 -16.09 1.42 12.15
N VAL A 124 -15.95 0.70 11.04
CA VAL A 124 -15.28 1.26 9.86
C VAL A 124 -16.13 2.30 9.13
N THR A 125 -17.46 2.11 9.09
CA THR A 125 -18.35 3.07 8.41
C THR A 125 -18.52 4.37 9.18
N TYR A 126 -18.22 4.39 10.48
CA TYR A 126 -18.11 5.63 11.26
C TYR A 126 -17.05 6.58 10.68
N PHE A 127 -15.91 6.06 10.18
CA PHE A 127 -14.86 6.85 9.58
C PHE A 127 -15.16 7.18 8.11
N HIS A 128 -15.53 6.17 7.33
CA HIS A 128 -15.86 6.36 5.92
C HIS A 128 -16.78 5.24 5.41
N LYS A 129 -17.83 5.59 4.68
CA LYS A 129 -18.85 4.64 4.19
C LYS A 129 -18.31 3.51 3.30
N ASP A 130 -17.20 3.73 2.60
CA ASP A 130 -16.59 2.79 1.66
C ASP A 130 -15.41 2.01 2.27
N PHE A 131 -15.11 2.19 3.56
CA PHE A 131 -14.13 1.35 4.25
C PHE A 131 -14.67 -0.05 4.45
N LEU A 132 -13.84 -1.05 4.24
CA LEU A 132 -14.20 -2.44 4.48
C LEU A 132 -13.43 -2.98 5.68
N ALA A 133 -14.15 -3.62 6.59
CA ALA A 133 -13.55 -4.43 7.63
C ALA A 133 -13.53 -5.90 7.19
N LEU A 134 -12.40 -6.54 7.44
CA LEU A 134 -12.17 -7.95 7.12
C LEU A 134 -12.00 -8.73 8.41
N TYR A 135 -12.59 -9.91 8.47
CA TYR A 135 -12.51 -10.83 9.58
C TYR A 135 -12.39 -12.28 9.11
N GLY A 136 -12.08 -13.16 10.02
CA GLY A 136 -12.03 -14.60 9.83
C GLY A 136 -11.99 -15.30 11.19
N ASP A 137 -11.85 -16.62 11.21
CA ASP A 137 -11.53 -17.33 12.43
C ASP A 137 -10.09 -17.02 12.92
N GLU A 138 -9.75 -17.45 14.14
CA GLU A 138 -8.42 -17.21 14.72
C GLU A 138 -7.29 -17.72 13.82
N SER A 139 -7.47 -18.86 13.15
CA SER A 139 -6.48 -19.44 12.27
C SER A 139 -6.25 -18.60 11.01
N ALA A 140 -7.34 -18.13 10.39
CA ALA A 140 -7.28 -17.26 9.21
C ALA A 140 -6.63 -15.90 9.53
N ILE A 141 -6.96 -15.31 10.68
CA ILE A 141 -6.35 -14.07 11.16
C ILE A 141 -4.85 -14.27 11.46
N ALA A 142 -4.49 -15.32 12.20
CA ALA A 142 -3.09 -15.62 12.51
C ALA A 142 -2.27 -15.89 11.24
N GLY A 143 -2.83 -16.62 10.27
CA GLY A 143 -2.21 -16.87 8.98
C GLY A 143 -1.98 -15.58 8.19
N THR A 144 -2.98 -14.71 8.15
CA THR A 144 -2.90 -13.40 7.47
C THR A 144 -1.90 -12.49 8.16
N ALA A 145 -1.93 -12.38 9.50
CA ALA A 145 -0.97 -11.59 10.26
C ALA A 145 0.47 -12.05 10.01
N LYS A 146 0.71 -13.38 9.97
CA LYS A 146 2.02 -13.95 9.64
C LYS A 146 2.47 -13.60 8.21
N GLU A 147 1.58 -13.70 7.22
CA GLU A 147 1.87 -13.34 5.83
C GLU A 147 2.24 -11.86 5.70
N PHE A 148 1.62 -10.99 6.49
CA PHE A 148 1.89 -9.55 6.52
C PHE A 148 3.00 -9.16 7.51
N LYS A 149 3.64 -10.12 8.18
CA LYS A 149 4.64 -9.87 9.24
C LYS A 149 4.12 -8.96 10.35
N VAL A 150 2.81 -9.00 10.62
CA VAL A 150 2.16 -8.28 11.72
C VAL A 150 2.34 -9.09 13.00
N THR A 151 2.90 -8.45 14.01
CA THR A 151 2.98 -9.00 15.37
C THR A 151 1.85 -8.45 16.21
N TYR A 152 1.24 -9.30 17.04
CA TYR A 152 0.24 -8.87 18.00
C TYR A 152 0.24 -9.80 19.22
N ALA A 153 -0.09 -9.26 20.38
CA ALA A 153 -0.16 -9.99 21.65
C ALA A 153 -1.26 -9.44 22.55
N LYS A 154 -1.98 -10.34 23.23
CA LYS A 154 -2.96 -9.98 24.26
C LYS A 154 -2.23 -9.69 25.57
N HIS A 155 -2.62 -8.61 26.25
CA HIS A 155 -2.22 -8.34 27.63
C HIS A 155 -3.42 -7.91 28.46
N ASP A 156 -3.43 -8.26 29.74
CA ASP A 156 -4.49 -7.86 30.65
C ASP A 156 -4.44 -6.34 30.88
N SER A 157 -5.54 -5.66 30.66
CA SER A 157 -5.63 -4.22 30.86
C SER A 157 -5.82 -3.81 32.32
N GLY A 158 -6.10 -4.77 33.20
CA GLY A 158 -6.49 -4.49 34.59
C GLY A 158 -7.82 -3.74 34.75
N SER A 159 -8.58 -3.58 33.67
CA SER A 159 -9.83 -2.81 33.61
C SER A 159 -11.02 -3.69 33.26
N ALA A 160 -12.25 -3.16 33.43
CA ALA A 160 -13.47 -3.82 32.99
C ALA A 160 -13.55 -4.10 31.49
N ALA A 161 -12.69 -3.47 30.68
CA ALA A 161 -12.57 -3.73 29.25
C ALA A 161 -11.89 -5.07 28.93
N GLY A 162 -11.33 -5.76 29.92
CA GLY A 162 -10.65 -7.03 29.80
C GLY A 162 -9.21 -6.86 29.27
N TYR A 163 -8.89 -7.47 28.12
CA TYR A 163 -7.56 -7.37 27.54
C TYR A 163 -7.45 -6.30 26.45
N LEU A 164 -6.25 -5.80 26.26
CA LEU A 164 -5.83 -5.01 25.10
C LEU A 164 -4.93 -5.85 24.17
N LEU A 165 -4.76 -5.40 22.95
CA LEU A 165 -3.82 -6.00 21.99
C LEU A 165 -2.74 -4.99 21.65
N ASP A 166 -1.49 -5.35 21.96
CA ASP A 166 -0.34 -4.70 21.35
C ASP A 166 -0.19 -5.24 19.93
N HIS A 167 0.00 -4.38 18.95
CA HIS A 167 0.16 -4.81 17.57
C HIS A 167 1.00 -3.84 16.74
N SER A 168 1.54 -4.35 15.63
CA SER A 168 2.17 -3.51 14.62
C SER A 168 1.14 -2.54 14.02
N ALA A 169 1.44 -1.23 14.00
CA ALA A 169 0.48 -0.18 13.66
C ALA A 169 0.70 0.46 12.28
N GLY A 170 1.51 -0.15 11.42
CA GLY A 170 1.74 0.35 10.06
C GLY A 170 0.59 0.07 9.10
N VAL A 171 0.43 0.93 8.09
CA VAL A 171 -0.51 0.77 6.98
C VAL A 171 0.26 0.28 5.75
N TYR A 172 -0.14 -0.86 5.22
CA TYR A 172 0.45 -1.44 4.01
C TYR A 172 -0.21 -0.84 2.78
N GLY A 173 0.60 -0.24 1.89
CA GLY A 173 0.13 0.37 0.65
C GLY A 173 0.46 -0.49 -0.58
N PHE A 174 -0.58 -0.82 -1.34
CA PHE A 174 -0.49 -1.57 -2.60
C PHE A 174 -0.86 -0.68 -3.76
N ASP A 175 -0.15 -0.83 -4.88
CA ASP A 175 -0.49 -0.13 -6.12
C ASP A 175 -1.72 -0.76 -6.82
N SER A 176 -2.21 -0.09 -7.87
CA SER A 176 -3.37 -0.53 -8.66
C SER A 176 -3.21 -1.90 -9.34
N ARG A 177 -1.98 -2.44 -9.38
CA ARG A 177 -1.67 -3.78 -9.88
C ARG A 177 -1.68 -4.84 -8.77
N GLY A 178 -1.91 -4.45 -7.52
CA GLY A 178 -1.88 -5.31 -6.34
C GLY A 178 -0.46 -5.65 -5.86
N ARG A 179 0.54 -4.82 -6.16
CA ARG A 179 1.91 -5.01 -5.68
C ARG A 179 2.13 -4.21 -4.41
N LEU A 180 2.71 -4.85 -3.40
CA LEU A 180 3.13 -4.18 -2.19
C LEU A 180 4.21 -3.15 -2.51
N ARG A 181 4.05 -1.92 -2.02
CA ARG A 181 4.95 -0.82 -2.33
C ARG A 181 5.48 -0.10 -1.09
N VAL A 182 4.61 0.22 -0.14
CA VAL A 182 4.99 1.05 1.00
C VAL A 182 4.44 0.53 2.31
N LEU A 183 5.17 0.83 3.39
CA LEU A 183 4.71 0.73 4.77
C LEU A 183 4.66 2.16 5.35
N ILE A 184 3.45 2.64 5.60
CA ILE A 184 3.16 3.97 6.12
C ILE A 184 3.06 3.87 7.64
N ASN A 185 3.78 4.70 8.37
CA ASN A 185 3.66 4.78 9.82
C ASN A 185 2.29 5.35 10.22
N HIS A 186 1.75 4.90 11.34
CA HIS A 186 0.46 5.37 11.85
C HIS A 186 0.42 6.88 12.18
N ASP A 187 1.57 7.48 12.47
CA ASP A 187 1.77 8.90 12.80
C ASP A 187 2.24 9.74 11.59
N ALA A 188 2.22 9.17 10.38
CA ALA A 188 2.64 9.88 9.18
C ALA A 188 1.74 11.08 8.89
N GLU A 189 2.33 12.17 8.42
CA GLU A 189 1.60 13.38 8.06
C GLU A 189 0.63 13.13 6.90
N LEU A 190 -0.57 13.73 7.00
CA LEU A 190 -1.63 13.60 5.99
C LEU A 190 -1.14 13.92 4.58
N VAL A 191 -0.32 14.97 4.41
CA VAL A 191 0.19 15.39 3.10
C VAL A 191 1.10 14.31 2.49
N SER A 192 1.93 13.66 3.31
CA SER A 192 2.82 12.58 2.90
C SER A 192 2.03 11.33 2.47
N ILE A 193 0.98 10.99 3.21
CA ILE A 193 0.11 9.86 2.86
C ILE A 193 -0.62 10.13 1.53
N VAL A 194 -1.14 11.34 1.32
CA VAL A 194 -1.80 11.71 0.05
C VAL A 194 -0.83 11.64 -1.13
N HIS A 195 0.41 12.14 -0.94
CA HIS A 195 1.48 12.04 -1.93
C HIS A 195 1.72 10.58 -2.33
N ASP A 196 1.96 9.72 -1.35
CA ASP A 196 2.27 8.31 -1.61
C ASP A 196 1.10 7.56 -2.24
N VAL A 197 -0.13 7.85 -1.83
CA VAL A 197 -1.33 7.25 -2.43
C VAL A 197 -1.47 7.63 -3.91
N LYS A 198 -1.16 8.86 -4.30
CA LYS A 198 -1.14 9.27 -5.72
C LYS A 198 -0.10 8.49 -6.51
N LEU A 199 1.10 8.27 -5.95
CA LEU A 199 2.10 7.40 -6.56
C LEU A 199 1.62 5.94 -6.70
N LEU A 200 0.91 5.40 -5.70
CA LEU A 200 0.30 4.06 -5.77
C LEU A 200 -0.75 3.96 -6.89
N LEU A 201 -1.46 5.06 -7.18
CA LEU A 201 -2.39 5.17 -8.30
C LEU A 201 -1.69 5.29 -9.65
N GLY A 202 -0.37 5.52 -9.69
CA GLY A 202 0.43 5.77 -10.89
C GLY A 202 0.33 7.20 -11.39
N GLU A 203 -0.02 8.14 -10.53
CA GLU A 203 -0.12 9.57 -10.82
C GLU A 203 1.13 10.31 -10.36
N LYS A 204 1.35 11.50 -10.92
CA LYS A 204 2.30 12.44 -10.34
C LYS A 204 1.61 13.13 -9.15
N PRO A 205 2.27 13.20 -7.98
CA PRO A 205 1.70 13.83 -6.78
C PRO A 205 1.54 15.34 -6.92
#